data_6dc9ce6c855d20828bb40a87b0504c3a
#
_entry.id   6dc9ce6c855d20828bb40a87b0504c3a
#
_cell.length_a   1.000
_cell.length_b   1.000
_cell.length_c   1.000
_cell.angle_alpha   90.00
_cell.angle_beta   90.00
_cell.angle_gamma   90.00
#
_symmetry.space_group_name_H-M   'P 1'
#
loop_
_entity.id
_entity.type
_entity.pdbx_description
1 polymer ?
#
loop_
_entity_poly.entity_id
_entity_poly.type
_entity_poly.pdbx_seq_one_letter_code
_entity_poly.pdbx_strand_id
1 'polypeptide(L)'
;MALSTRTTDTLEAIALPVMAMAGALLLFGIFIWAGGKDPLEAWALLFKGAFGDWFSWQNSLQRAAPLMLTALCVAVPARAGLVVIGGEGALVLGGLACASVPYVFAPPENSFGTAILLLAAALAGGLWIALVGVLRQKRGVNETISSLLLAYTAIALFKHIVE
;
A
#
# COMPACT_ATOMS: atom_id res chain seq x y z
N MET A 1 -3.77 -13.99 38.35
CA MET A 1 -2.52 -14.22 37.58
C MET A 1 -2.69 -13.98 36.07
N ALA A 2 -3.89 -14.04 35.50
CA ALA A 2 -4.16 -13.85 34.05
C ALA A 2 -4.20 -12.41 33.55
N LEU A 3 -4.24 -11.41 34.42
CA LEU A 3 -4.25 -9.97 34.02
C LEU A 3 -2.84 -9.41 33.78
N SER A 4 -1.80 -10.04 34.37
CA SER A 4 -0.41 -9.63 34.21
C SER A 4 0.16 -9.98 32.84
N THR A 5 -0.26 -11.09 32.25
CA THR A 5 0.22 -11.52 30.92
C THR A 5 -0.36 -10.65 29.80
N ARG A 6 -1.62 -10.21 29.91
CA ARG A 6 -2.28 -9.39 28.89
C ARG A 6 -1.73 -7.96 28.80
N THR A 7 -1.26 -7.42 29.93
CA THR A 7 -0.62 -6.07 29.97
C THR A 7 0.82 -6.12 29.47
N THR A 8 1.56 -7.20 29.75
CA THR A 8 2.91 -7.39 29.19
C THR A 8 2.85 -7.59 27.68
N ASP A 9 1.92 -8.41 27.16
CA ASP A 9 1.75 -8.64 25.71
C ASP A 9 1.41 -7.35 24.95
N THR A 10 0.58 -6.47 25.55
CA THR A 10 0.26 -5.17 24.94
C THR A 10 1.42 -4.18 25.02
N LEU A 11 2.17 -4.18 26.10
CA LEU A 11 3.36 -3.34 26.24
C LEU A 11 4.45 -3.78 25.24
N GLU A 12 4.69 -5.08 25.09
CA GLU A 12 5.63 -5.61 24.11
C GLU A 12 5.21 -5.30 22.68
N ALA A 13 3.92 -5.42 22.37
CA ALA A 13 3.36 -5.12 21.04
C ALA A 13 3.55 -3.65 20.62
N ILE A 14 3.62 -2.72 21.58
CA ILE A 14 3.88 -1.29 21.33
C ILE A 14 5.37 -0.97 21.44
N ALA A 15 6.05 -1.53 22.44
CA ALA A 15 7.46 -1.24 22.69
C ALA A 15 8.37 -1.70 21.54
N LEU A 16 8.14 -2.87 20.97
CA LEU A 16 8.96 -3.39 19.88
C LEU A 16 8.96 -2.49 18.62
N PRO A 17 7.80 -2.04 18.09
CA PRO A 17 7.79 -1.09 16.97
C PRO A 17 8.41 0.26 17.31
N VAL A 18 8.19 0.77 18.53
CA VAL A 18 8.77 2.04 18.98
C VAL A 18 10.29 1.94 19.08
N MET A 19 10.81 0.86 19.66
CA MET A 19 12.26 0.61 19.74
C MET A 19 12.87 0.43 18.36
N ALA A 20 12.20 -0.29 17.45
CA ALA A 20 12.66 -0.45 16.08
C ALA A 20 12.72 0.90 15.35
N MET A 21 11.71 1.75 15.53
CA MET A 21 11.67 3.09 14.95
C MET A 21 12.76 3.99 15.52
N ALA A 22 12.95 3.98 16.85
CA ALA A 22 14.03 4.71 17.50
C ALA A 22 15.41 4.24 17.02
N GLY A 23 15.62 2.93 16.90
CA GLY A 23 16.84 2.35 16.35
C GLY A 23 17.10 2.78 14.91
N ALA A 24 16.08 2.78 14.07
CA ALA A 24 16.18 3.25 12.69
C ALA A 24 16.53 4.74 12.60
N LEU A 25 15.92 5.58 13.43
CA LEU A 25 16.23 7.01 13.51
C LEU A 25 17.66 7.25 14.00
N LEU A 26 18.13 6.49 14.99
CA LEU A 26 19.52 6.58 15.47
C LEU A 26 20.51 6.20 14.37
N LEU A 27 20.29 5.08 13.69
CA LEU A 27 21.16 4.66 12.57
C LEU A 27 21.17 5.69 11.44
N PHE A 28 20.01 6.24 11.10
CA PHE A 28 19.91 7.33 10.14
C PHE A 28 20.66 8.57 10.61
N GLY A 29 20.55 8.94 11.89
CA GLY A 29 21.29 10.06 12.49
C GLY A 29 22.81 9.87 12.40
N ILE A 30 23.30 8.67 12.71
CA ILE A 30 24.73 8.33 12.58
C ILE A 30 25.18 8.47 11.12
N PHE A 31 24.38 8.00 10.17
CA PHE A 31 24.66 8.11 8.73
C PHE A 31 24.77 9.59 8.28
N ILE A 32 23.83 10.43 8.71
CA ILE A 32 23.82 11.87 8.43
C ILE A 32 25.04 12.56 9.03
N TRP A 33 25.36 12.21 10.28
CA TRP A 33 26.55 12.76 10.98
C TRP A 33 27.85 12.35 10.28
N ALA A 34 27.98 11.10 9.86
CA ALA A 34 29.12 10.62 9.08
C ALA A 34 29.27 11.34 7.72
N GLY A 35 28.16 11.80 7.14
CA GLY A 35 28.10 12.67 5.97
C GLY A 35 28.43 14.15 6.23
N GLY A 36 28.83 14.51 7.45
CA GLY A 36 29.19 15.89 7.83
C GLY A 36 27.99 16.86 7.98
N LYS A 37 26.79 16.33 8.18
CA LYS A 37 25.55 17.11 8.38
C LYS A 37 25.04 16.95 9.81
N ASP A 38 24.26 17.91 10.27
CA ASP A 38 23.64 17.87 11.60
C ASP A 38 22.40 16.94 11.59
N PRO A 39 22.40 15.84 12.35
CA PRO A 39 21.24 14.93 12.44
C PRO A 39 20.00 15.61 13.02
N LEU A 40 20.15 16.54 13.97
CA LEU A 40 19.03 17.23 14.61
C LEU A 40 18.32 18.14 13.61
N GLU A 41 19.09 18.86 12.80
CA GLU A 41 18.54 19.67 11.71
C GLU A 41 17.82 18.81 10.68
N ALA A 42 18.41 17.66 10.30
CA ALA A 42 17.81 16.72 9.37
C ALA A 42 16.45 16.17 9.89
N TRP A 43 16.36 15.81 11.16
CA TRP A 43 15.10 15.37 11.77
C TRP A 43 14.07 16.49 11.86
N ALA A 44 14.49 17.70 12.22
CA ALA A 44 13.61 18.87 12.26
C ALA A 44 13.02 19.17 10.88
N LEU A 45 13.83 19.08 9.82
CA LEU A 45 13.40 19.27 8.44
C LEU A 45 12.43 18.16 7.99
N LEU A 46 12.70 16.90 8.33
CA LEU A 46 11.79 15.79 8.05
C LEU A 46 10.43 15.99 8.70
N PHE A 47 10.42 16.37 9.99
CA PHE A 47 9.20 16.61 10.73
C PHE A 47 8.42 17.82 10.18
N LYS A 48 9.11 18.90 9.86
CA LYS A 48 8.53 20.09 9.23
C LYS A 48 7.99 19.78 7.84
N GLY A 49 8.72 18.99 7.04
CA GLY A 49 8.28 18.55 5.71
C GLY A 49 7.05 17.64 5.72
N ALA A 50 6.88 16.84 6.78
CA ALA A 50 5.74 15.95 6.92
C ALA A 50 4.50 16.64 7.53
N PHE A 51 4.70 17.51 8.54
CA PHE A 51 3.63 18.02 9.41
C PHE A 51 3.70 19.54 9.67
N GLY A 52 4.70 20.24 9.12
CA GLY A 52 4.96 21.66 9.46
C GLY A 52 3.88 22.62 9.00
N ASP A 53 3.34 22.41 7.81
CA ASP A 53 2.36 23.31 7.17
C ASP A 53 1.14 22.53 6.68
N TRP A 54 0.03 23.22 6.41
CA TRP A 54 -1.18 22.61 5.84
C TRP A 54 -0.90 21.86 4.53
N PHE A 55 -0.04 22.42 3.70
CA PHE A 55 0.41 21.78 2.45
C PHE A 55 1.18 20.47 2.70
N SER A 56 2.05 20.44 3.72
CA SER A 56 2.78 19.24 4.14
C SER A 56 1.83 18.15 4.64
N TRP A 57 0.81 18.52 5.41
CA TRP A 57 -0.25 17.61 5.84
C TRP A 57 -1.02 17.00 4.67
N GLN A 58 -1.44 17.82 3.70
CA GLN A 58 -2.13 17.33 2.51
C GLN A 58 -1.26 16.34 1.72
N ASN A 59 0.01 16.66 1.49
CA ASN A 59 0.93 15.75 0.81
C ASN A 59 1.14 14.45 1.58
N SER A 60 1.28 14.51 2.88
CA SER A 60 1.47 13.32 3.73
C SER A 60 0.23 12.42 3.69
N LEU A 61 -0.97 12.98 3.80
CA LEU A 61 -2.23 12.24 3.70
C LEU A 61 -2.45 11.65 2.31
N GLN A 62 -2.13 12.42 1.27
CA GLN A 62 -2.24 11.96 -0.12
C GLN A 62 -1.32 10.76 -0.41
N ARG A 63 -0.12 10.74 0.20
CA ARG A 63 0.81 9.61 0.12
C ARG A 63 0.41 8.44 1.03
N ALA A 64 -0.22 8.72 2.17
CA ALA A 64 -0.69 7.70 3.09
C ALA A 64 -1.88 6.90 2.55
N ALA A 65 -2.77 7.54 1.78
CA ALA A 65 -3.98 6.90 1.25
C ALA A 65 -3.71 5.60 0.45
N PRO A 66 -2.83 5.58 -0.57
CA PRO A 66 -2.51 4.34 -1.29
C PRO A 66 -1.84 3.30 -0.39
N LEU A 67 -1.00 3.72 0.57
CA LEU A 67 -0.38 2.80 1.52
C LEU A 67 -1.40 2.13 2.45
N MET A 68 -2.39 2.88 2.91
CA MET A 68 -3.49 2.33 3.72
C MET A 68 -4.35 1.35 2.91
N LEU A 69 -4.64 1.67 1.65
CA LEU A 69 -5.39 0.78 0.76
C LEU A 69 -4.62 -0.52 0.48
N THR A 70 -3.32 -0.44 0.20
CA THR A 70 -2.48 -1.63 -0.01
C THR A 70 -2.34 -2.47 1.25
N ALA A 71 -2.26 -1.85 2.43
CA ALA A 71 -2.27 -2.56 3.70
C ALA A 71 -3.59 -3.34 3.90
N LEU A 72 -4.74 -2.77 3.54
CA LEU A 72 -6.04 -3.45 3.57
C LEU A 72 -6.09 -4.62 2.57
N CYS A 73 -5.49 -4.48 1.39
CA CYS A 73 -5.41 -5.56 0.40
C CYS A 73 -4.67 -6.81 0.93
N VAL A 74 -3.77 -6.64 1.89
CA VAL A 74 -3.08 -7.75 2.55
C VAL A 74 -3.83 -8.20 3.81
N ALA A 75 -4.31 -7.26 4.62
CA ALA A 75 -4.92 -7.56 5.90
C ALA A 75 -6.27 -8.31 5.78
N VAL A 76 -7.08 -7.98 4.77
CA VAL A 76 -8.40 -8.62 4.58
C VAL A 76 -8.25 -10.10 4.18
N PRO A 77 -7.46 -10.48 3.15
CA PRO A 77 -7.23 -11.89 2.85
C PRO A 77 -6.56 -12.65 3.99
N ALA A 78 -5.63 -12.04 4.72
CA ALA A 78 -4.95 -12.66 5.85
C ALA A 78 -5.92 -13.10 6.95
N ARG A 79 -7.02 -12.36 7.19
CA ARG A 79 -8.09 -12.78 8.11
C ARG A 79 -8.84 -14.03 7.64
N ALA A 80 -8.85 -14.31 6.35
CA ALA A 80 -9.40 -15.54 5.76
C ALA A 80 -8.36 -16.67 5.66
N GLY A 81 -7.16 -16.48 6.24
CA GLY A 81 -6.05 -17.45 6.16
C GLY A 81 -5.39 -17.51 4.78
N LEU A 82 -5.55 -16.45 3.97
CA LEU A 82 -4.97 -16.35 2.63
C LEU A 82 -3.76 -15.43 2.66
N VAL A 83 -2.65 -15.85 2.07
CA VAL A 83 -1.45 -15.03 1.92
C VAL A 83 -1.37 -14.55 0.48
N VAL A 84 -1.80 -13.30 0.23
CA VAL A 84 -1.78 -12.67 -1.09
C VAL A 84 -0.63 -11.66 -1.13
N ILE A 85 0.36 -11.88 -2.01
CA ILE A 85 1.51 -10.98 -2.18
C ILE A 85 1.36 -10.11 -3.43
N GLY A 86 0.57 -10.55 -4.40
CA GLY A 86 0.43 -9.93 -5.73
C GLY A 86 -0.53 -8.74 -5.82
N GLY A 87 -0.74 -7.98 -4.74
CA GLY A 87 -1.61 -6.79 -4.75
C GLY A 87 -1.19 -5.70 -5.74
N GLU A 88 0.10 -5.61 -6.05
CA GLU A 88 0.65 -4.64 -7.01
C GLU A 88 0.04 -4.81 -8.41
N GLY A 89 -0.17 -6.06 -8.87
CA GLY A 89 -0.77 -6.32 -10.17
C GLY A 89 -2.21 -5.82 -10.26
N ALA A 90 -2.99 -5.97 -9.19
CA ALA A 90 -4.35 -5.44 -9.13
C ALA A 90 -4.37 -3.90 -9.14
N LEU A 91 -3.40 -3.26 -8.45
CA LEU A 91 -3.24 -1.81 -8.44
C LEU A 91 -2.91 -1.28 -9.84
N VAL A 92 -1.96 -1.91 -10.51
CA VAL A 92 -1.52 -1.52 -11.88
C VAL A 92 -2.67 -1.63 -12.87
N LEU A 93 -3.41 -2.74 -12.87
CA LEU A 93 -4.55 -2.91 -13.78
C LEU A 93 -5.75 -2.03 -13.42
N GLY A 94 -5.98 -1.79 -12.13
CA GLY A 94 -6.98 -0.81 -11.70
C GLY A 94 -6.64 0.60 -12.18
N GLY A 95 -5.37 1.01 -12.06
CA GLY A 95 -4.89 2.28 -12.58
C GLY A 95 -5.01 2.39 -14.11
N LEU A 96 -4.65 1.32 -14.84
CA LEU A 96 -4.79 1.27 -16.29
C LEU A 96 -6.27 1.38 -16.72
N ALA A 97 -7.18 0.67 -16.05
CA ALA A 97 -8.60 0.77 -16.31
C ALA A 97 -9.12 2.19 -16.04
N CYS A 98 -8.73 2.80 -14.93
CA CYS A 98 -9.06 4.19 -14.62
C CYS A 98 -8.61 5.15 -15.73
N ALA A 99 -7.38 5.00 -16.19
CA ALA A 99 -6.80 5.85 -17.25
C ALA A 99 -7.44 5.60 -18.62
N SER A 100 -7.94 4.39 -18.90
CA SER A 100 -8.55 4.05 -20.19
C SER A 100 -10.01 4.49 -20.33
N VAL A 101 -10.74 4.69 -19.22
CA VAL A 101 -12.15 5.11 -19.26
C VAL A 101 -12.38 6.40 -20.07
N PRO A 102 -11.57 7.48 -19.91
CA PRO A 102 -11.77 8.72 -20.67
C PRO A 102 -11.62 8.55 -22.20
N TYR A 103 -10.89 7.54 -22.64
CA TYR A 103 -10.74 7.25 -24.09
C TYR A 103 -11.94 6.51 -24.66
N VAL A 104 -12.69 5.78 -23.84
CA VAL A 104 -13.87 4.99 -24.29
C VAL A 104 -15.17 5.75 -24.04
N PHE A 105 -15.25 6.41 -22.89
CA PHE A 105 -16.39 7.20 -22.48
C PHE A 105 -15.88 8.55 -21.99
N ALA A 106 -16.41 9.66 -22.48
CA ALA A 106 -16.09 10.97 -21.92
C ALA A 106 -16.87 11.18 -20.60
N PRO A 107 -16.33 10.81 -19.45
CA PRO A 107 -17.04 10.97 -18.19
C PRO A 107 -17.21 12.47 -17.90
N PRO A 108 -18.32 12.90 -17.29
CA PRO A 108 -18.54 14.29 -16.96
C PRO A 108 -17.49 14.79 -15.96
N GLU A 109 -17.03 16.03 -16.10
CA GLU A 109 -16.04 16.68 -15.23
C GLU A 109 -16.66 17.09 -13.88
N ASN A 110 -17.27 16.12 -13.18
CA ASN A 110 -17.87 16.32 -11.88
C ASN A 110 -17.61 15.13 -10.97
N SER A 111 -18.11 15.18 -9.74
CA SER A 111 -17.97 14.08 -8.77
C SER A 111 -18.51 12.73 -9.28
N PHE A 112 -19.51 12.76 -10.16
CA PHE A 112 -20.07 11.55 -10.76
C PHE A 112 -19.07 10.90 -11.74
N GLY A 113 -18.38 11.69 -12.55
CA GLY A 113 -17.30 11.18 -13.42
C GLY A 113 -16.16 10.56 -12.61
N THR A 114 -15.75 11.21 -11.52
CA THR A 114 -14.76 10.65 -10.60
C THR A 114 -15.21 9.31 -10.01
N ALA A 115 -16.50 9.18 -9.65
CA ALA A 115 -17.05 7.92 -9.15
C ALA A 115 -16.99 6.80 -10.21
N ILE A 116 -17.24 7.11 -11.47
CA ILE A 116 -17.12 6.13 -12.59
C ILE A 116 -15.67 5.65 -12.70
N LEU A 117 -14.69 6.56 -12.65
CA LEU A 117 -13.28 6.21 -12.71
C LEU A 117 -12.86 5.28 -11.56
N LEU A 118 -13.29 5.62 -10.35
CA LEU A 118 -13.01 4.81 -9.15
C LEU A 118 -13.66 3.43 -9.23
N LEU A 119 -14.89 3.34 -9.73
CA LEU A 119 -15.58 2.06 -9.93
C LEU A 119 -14.88 1.20 -10.99
N ALA A 120 -14.46 1.79 -12.10
CA ALA A 120 -13.71 1.07 -13.13
C ALA A 120 -12.40 0.50 -12.58
N ALA A 121 -11.65 1.31 -11.82
CA ALA A 121 -10.43 0.88 -11.15
C ALA A 121 -10.68 -0.27 -10.16
N ALA A 122 -11.70 -0.11 -9.31
CA ALA A 122 -12.05 -1.11 -8.30
C ALA A 122 -12.52 -2.43 -8.92
N LEU A 123 -13.30 -2.38 -10.00
CA LEU A 123 -13.76 -3.57 -10.72
C LEU A 123 -12.60 -4.29 -11.42
N ALA A 124 -11.75 -3.56 -12.14
CA ALA A 124 -10.63 -4.17 -12.86
C ALA A 124 -9.62 -4.80 -11.88
N GLY A 125 -9.19 -4.07 -10.86
CA GLY A 125 -8.27 -4.58 -9.85
C GLY A 125 -8.89 -5.70 -9.00
N GLY A 126 -10.15 -5.55 -8.62
CA GLY A 126 -10.90 -6.54 -7.86
C GLY A 126 -11.13 -7.85 -8.61
N LEU A 127 -11.52 -7.79 -9.89
CA LEU A 127 -11.67 -8.97 -10.73
C LEU A 127 -10.32 -9.68 -10.95
N TRP A 128 -9.24 -8.90 -11.13
CA TRP A 128 -7.91 -9.49 -11.28
C TRP A 128 -7.48 -10.28 -10.06
N ILE A 129 -7.62 -9.73 -8.87
CA ILE A 129 -7.24 -10.44 -7.66
C ILE A 129 -8.22 -11.57 -7.32
N ALA A 130 -9.50 -11.46 -7.72
CA ALA A 130 -10.47 -12.53 -7.56
C ALA A 130 -10.09 -13.81 -8.32
N LEU A 131 -9.34 -13.69 -9.43
CA LEU A 131 -8.79 -14.85 -10.15
C LEU A 131 -7.91 -15.72 -9.24
N VAL A 132 -7.14 -15.14 -8.35
CA VAL A 132 -6.34 -15.87 -7.35
C VAL A 132 -7.24 -16.72 -6.46
N GLY A 133 -8.31 -16.12 -5.96
CA GLY A 133 -9.29 -16.83 -5.13
C GLY A 133 -10.00 -17.98 -5.87
N VAL A 134 -10.37 -17.75 -7.12
CA VAL A 134 -10.99 -18.76 -7.98
C VAL A 134 -10.02 -19.92 -8.27
N LEU A 135 -8.76 -19.63 -8.58
CA LEU A 135 -7.72 -20.64 -8.82
C LEU A 135 -7.50 -21.49 -7.58
N ARG A 136 -7.44 -20.87 -6.40
CA ARG A 136 -7.33 -21.59 -5.14
C ARG A 136 -8.55 -22.49 -4.90
N GLN A 137 -9.76 -21.92 -5.01
CA GLN A 137 -10.99 -22.64 -4.66
C GLN A 137 -11.32 -23.76 -5.63
N LYS A 138 -11.13 -23.57 -6.93
CA LYS A 138 -11.50 -24.54 -7.96
C LYS A 138 -10.39 -25.53 -8.32
N ARG A 139 -9.13 -25.11 -8.19
CA ARG A 139 -7.97 -25.89 -8.64
C ARG A 139 -6.98 -26.22 -7.54
N GLY A 140 -7.19 -25.73 -6.30
CA GLY A 140 -6.29 -25.96 -5.18
C GLY A 140 -4.90 -25.32 -5.35
N VAL A 141 -4.76 -24.35 -6.26
CA VAL A 141 -3.48 -23.69 -6.51
C VAL A 141 -3.12 -22.80 -5.32
N ASN A 142 -1.83 -22.79 -4.96
CA ASN A 142 -1.34 -21.94 -3.88
C ASN A 142 -1.54 -20.46 -4.25
N GLU A 143 -2.25 -19.71 -3.39
CA GLU A 143 -2.62 -18.30 -3.61
C GLU A 143 -1.41 -17.37 -3.63
N THR A 144 -0.39 -17.67 -2.84
CA THR A 144 0.83 -16.85 -2.78
C THR A 144 1.57 -16.87 -4.12
N ILE A 145 1.73 -18.08 -4.68
CA ILE A 145 2.41 -18.27 -5.97
C ILE A 145 1.55 -17.69 -7.10
N SER A 146 0.26 -17.99 -7.13
CA SER A 146 -0.63 -17.51 -8.20
C SER A 146 -0.80 -16.00 -8.17
N SER A 147 -0.87 -15.36 -6.99
CA SER A 147 -0.96 -13.91 -6.87
C SER A 147 0.32 -13.22 -7.38
N LEU A 148 1.49 -13.78 -7.07
CA LEU A 148 2.77 -13.25 -7.53
C LEU A 148 2.91 -13.35 -9.05
N LEU A 149 2.59 -14.51 -9.64
CA LEU A 149 2.62 -14.69 -11.10
C LEU A 149 1.64 -13.77 -11.81
N LEU A 150 0.43 -13.61 -11.28
CA LEU A 150 -0.55 -12.67 -11.82
C LEU A 150 -0.10 -11.21 -11.69
N ALA A 151 0.63 -10.85 -10.63
CA ALA A 151 1.20 -9.50 -10.49
C ALA A 151 2.21 -9.22 -11.61
N TYR A 152 3.15 -10.12 -11.85
CA TYR A 152 4.12 -9.97 -12.95
C TYR A 152 3.43 -9.94 -14.32
N THR A 153 2.40 -10.75 -14.52
CA THR A 153 1.61 -10.74 -15.77
C THR A 153 0.93 -9.37 -15.96
N ALA A 154 0.33 -8.82 -14.90
CA ALA A 154 -0.30 -7.49 -14.94
C ALA A 154 0.70 -6.38 -15.27
N ILE A 155 1.89 -6.42 -14.66
CA ILE A 155 2.96 -5.45 -14.91
C ILE A 155 3.47 -5.55 -16.36
N ALA A 156 3.65 -6.78 -16.87
CA ALA A 156 4.06 -7.00 -18.26
C ALA A 156 3.01 -6.49 -19.26
N LEU A 157 1.73 -6.73 -18.96
CA LEU A 157 0.60 -6.25 -19.75
C LEU A 157 0.50 -4.73 -19.76
N PHE A 158 0.69 -4.10 -18.61
CA PHE A 158 0.75 -2.65 -18.48
C PHE A 158 1.87 -2.06 -19.33
N LYS A 159 3.09 -2.60 -19.23
CA LYS A 159 4.23 -2.14 -20.03
C LYS A 159 3.93 -2.24 -21.53
N HIS A 160 3.38 -3.35 -21.96
CA HIS A 160 3.04 -3.57 -23.38
C HIS A 160 1.96 -2.61 -23.92
N ILE A 161 1.06 -2.13 -23.05
CA ILE A 161 -0.02 -1.20 -23.47
C ILE A 161 0.49 0.25 -23.48
N VAL A 162 1.43 0.59 -22.60
CA VAL A 162 1.94 1.96 -22.44
C VAL A 162 3.12 2.29 -23.35
N GLU A 163 3.88 1.27 -23.76
CA GLU A 163 4.96 1.37 -24.75
C GLU A 163 4.39 1.30 -26.19
#